data_309bcc0d02923aa02300f2f2f2f4bb09
#
_entry.id   309bcc0d02923aa02300f2f2f2f4bb09
#
_cell.length_a   1.000
_cell.length_b   1.000
_cell.length_c   1.000
_cell.angle_alpha   90.00
_cell.angle_beta   90.00
_cell.angle_gamma   90.00
#
_symmetry.space_group_name_H-M   'P 1'
#
loop_
_entity.id
_entity.type
_entity.pdbx_description
1 polymer ?
#
loop_
_entity_poly.entity_id
_entity_poly.type
_entity_poly.pdbx_seq_one_letter_code
_entity_poly.pdbx_strand_id
1 'polypeptide(L)'
;MASDLAGVVRWIRGADGILTQRPGDQLGWRPVGTDNHCSKHVFVTGGVVSSLGKGLTASSLGSLLKARGLKVTMQKLDPYLNVDPGTMNPFQHGEVFVTEDGAETDLDIGHYERFLNENLSGQANVTTGKVYSAVIAKERRGDYLGDTVQVIPHITNEIKERMLAMEEGHPDVVIHEIGGTVGDIESLPFLEAARQVRHEIGRENVFFLHVSLVPYIKPSGEMKTKPTQHSVAALREVGIQPDAIVCRSERPLGKGIKSKIALMCDVEGPAVVSCPDAPSIYLIPKVLHHEGLDAYVVQKLSLFFRDVDWTTWDDQLDRVRKPRSEVTVALVGKYIDLPDAYLSVTEALRAGGFANKAKVNVVWVASDSCATPEGAAQQLKDVDAICVPGGFGIRGVEGKIGAIRYARERKVPFLGLCLGMQCAVIEVARDLAGIENAASSEFDPQTPDPVIATMAEQVEAVSGKADLGGTMRLGAYPAKLAKDSLVAELYGTTTVTERHRHRYEVNNAYRDRLEQAGLRISGTSPDGGLAEFVELDRQTHPYFVATQAHPELKSRPTHAHPLFRGLVAAAVGHAKAASKDAAKETAKEVDK
;
A
#
# COMPACT_ATOMS: atom_id res chain seq x y z
N MET A 1 -7.00 9.48 -66.57
CA MET A 1 -5.68 9.05 -66.14
C MET A 1 -5.86 8.55 -64.73
N ALA A 2 -5.95 7.26 -64.70
CA ALA A 2 -6.03 6.46 -63.51
C ALA A 2 -4.62 6.03 -63.09
N SER A 3 -4.37 6.00 -61.82
CA SER A 3 -3.36 5.27 -61.03
C SER A 3 -3.06 6.14 -59.81
N ASP A 4 -3.39 5.76 -58.62
CA ASP A 4 -2.90 4.81 -57.69
C ASP A 4 -3.77 4.79 -56.42
N LEU A 5 -4.64 3.82 -56.35
CA LEU A 5 -5.25 3.36 -55.14
C LEU A 5 -4.71 1.95 -54.87
N ALA A 6 -3.58 1.84 -54.19
CA ALA A 6 -3.04 0.56 -53.77
C ALA A 6 -2.37 0.70 -52.41
N GLY A 7 -3.14 0.70 -51.39
CA GLY A 7 -2.71 0.63 -49.99
C GLY A 7 -3.69 -0.18 -49.18
N VAL A 8 -4.12 -1.34 -49.73
CA VAL A 8 -4.90 -2.31 -48.92
C VAL A 8 -3.92 -3.13 -48.12
N VAL A 9 -3.82 -2.81 -46.82
CA VAL A 9 -3.09 -3.65 -45.87
C VAL A 9 -3.80 -5.00 -45.78
N ARG A 10 -3.18 -6.02 -46.37
CA ARG A 10 -3.60 -7.41 -46.27
C ARG A 10 -3.10 -7.96 -44.93
N TRP A 11 -3.99 -8.17 -43.98
CA TRP A 11 -3.70 -8.93 -42.78
C TRP A 11 -3.57 -10.42 -43.15
N ILE A 12 -2.38 -10.98 -43.05
CA ILE A 12 -2.17 -12.42 -43.19
C ILE A 12 -2.00 -12.96 -41.77
N ARG A 13 -2.92 -13.80 -41.35
CA ARG A 13 -2.77 -14.63 -40.14
C ARG A 13 -1.68 -15.66 -40.44
N GLY A 14 -0.52 -15.55 -39.80
CA GLY A 14 0.40 -16.65 -39.62
C GLY A 14 -0.03 -17.47 -38.44
N ALA A 15 0.17 -18.77 -38.46
CA ALA A 15 -0.36 -19.72 -37.50
C ALA A 15 0.20 -19.56 -36.07
N ASP A 16 1.34 -18.89 -35.86
CA ASP A 16 2.03 -18.88 -34.57
C ASP A 16 2.81 -17.56 -34.31
N GLY A 17 2.12 -16.41 -34.10
CA GLY A 17 2.81 -15.19 -33.70
C GLY A 17 1.97 -13.91 -33.57
N ILE A 18 2.42 -12.96 -32.76
CA ILE A 18 1.84 -11.63 -32.57
C ILE A 18 2.62 -10.63 -33.42
N LEU A 19 1.94 -9.81 -34.24
CA LEU A 19 2.54 -8.72 -35.00
C LEU A 19 2.63 -7.47 -34.10
N THR A 20 3.86 -7.02 -33.84
CA THR A 20 4.09 -5.71 -33.20
C THR A 20 4.76 -4.78 -34.22
N GLN A 21 4.25 -3.58 -34.38
CA GLN A 21 4.86 -2.53 -35.19
C GLN A 21 5.65 -1.59 -34.28
N ARG A 22 6.96 -1.52 -34.40
CA ARG A 22 7.77 -0.45 -33.81
C ARG A 22 7.96 0.66 -34.86
N PRO A 23 7.99 1.93 -34.47
CA PRO A 23 8.36 3.00 -35.38
C PRO A 23 9.77 2.75 -35.94
N GLY A 24 9.89 2.60 -37.24
CA GLY A 24 11.17 2.38 -37.93
C GLY A 24 11.58 0.93 -38.22
N ASP A 25 10.86 -0.07 -37.71
CA ASP A 25 11.10 -1.47 -38.05
C ASP A 25 10.21 -1.89 -39.24
N GLN A 26 10.79 -2.56 -40.22
CA GLN A 26 10.03 -3.37 -41.15
C GLN A 26 9.25 -4.40 -40.35
N LEU A 27 7.98 -4.65 -40.71
CA LEU A 27 7.11 -5.66 -40.13
C LEU A 27 7.88 -6.93 -39.74
N GLY A 28 8.36 -6.98 -38.51
CA GLY A 28 9.10 -8.11 -37.99
C GLY A 28 8.17 -9.04 -37.26
N TRP A 29 7.98 -10.24 -37.78
CA TRP A 29 7.33 -11.32 -37.05
C TRP A 29 8.27 -11.75 -35.92
N ARG A 30 7.84 -11.62 -34.66
CA ARG A 30 8.51 -12.27 -33.52
C ARG A 30 7.89 -13.64 -33.34
N PRO A 31 8.67 -14.73 -33.46
CA PRO A 31 8.18 -16.03 -32.99
C PRO A 31 7.89 -15.90 -31.49
N VAL A 32 6.70 -16.29 -31.08
CA VAL A 32 6.41 -16.61 -29.68
C VAL A 32 7.45 -17.66 -29.29
N GLY A 33 8.23 -17.40 -28.24
CA GLY A 33 9.18 -18.37 -27.72
C GLY A 33 8.51 -19.73 -27.56
N THR A 34 9.27 -20.77 -27.70
CA THR A 34 8.84 -22.17 -27.64
C THR A 34 8.24 -22.60 -26.28
N ASP A 35 8.19 -21.67 -25.29
CA ASP A 35 7.44 -21.83 -24.07
C ASP A 35 6.00 -21.36 -24.32
N ASN A 36 5.07 -22.29 -24.37
CA ASN A 36 3.62 -22.09 -24.52
C ASN A 36 2.95 -21.39 -23.32
N HIS A 37 3.69 -20.58 -22.55
CA HIS A 37 3.16 -19.87 -21.40
C HIS A 37 2.60 -18.51 -21.84
N CYS A 38 1.27 -18.41 -21.98
CA CYS A 38 0.56 -17.16 -22.19
C CYS A 38 -0.08 -16.73 -20.88
N SER A 39 0.37 -15.62 -20.31
CA SER A 39 -0.25 -15.04 -19.12
C SER A 39 -1.71 -14.70 -19.39
N LYS A 40 -2.57 -14.90 -18.41
CA LYS A 40 -3.99 -14.49 -18.46
C LYS A 40 -4.15 -13.12 -17.79
N HIS A 41 -5.00 -12.28 -18.36
CA HIS A 41 -5.23 -10.92 -17.86
C HIS A 41 -6.64 -10.78 -17.29
N VAL A 42 -6.72 -10.35 -16.04
CA VAL A 42 -7.98 -10.01 -15.37
C VAL A 42 -8.04 -8.49 -15.19
N PHE A 43 -8.98 -7.83 -15.88
CA PHE A 43 -9.21 -6.39 -15.71
C PHE A 43 -10.33 -6.16 -14.72
N VAL A 44 -10.01 -5.48 -13.62
CA VAL A 44 -10.98 -5.12 -12.58
C VAL A 44 -11.41 -3.68 -12.79
N THR A 45 -12.68 -3.48 -13.13
CA THR A 45 -13.31 -2.18 -13.33
C THR A 45 -14.32 -1.90 -12.22
N GLY A 46 -14.69 -0.65 -12.01
CA GLY A 46 -15.73 -0.33 -11.03
C GLY A 46 -16.61 0.82 -11.46
N GLY A 47 -17.81 0.84 -10.92
CA GLY A 47 -18.77 1.88 -11.22
C GLY A 47 -19.64 2.23 -10.03
N VAL A 48 -20.50 3.24 -10.22
CA VAL A 48 -21.44 3.82 -9.25
C VAL A 48 -20.77 4.84 -8.31
N VAL A 49 -19.74 4.47 -7.55
CA VAL A 49 -19.06 5.35 -6.59
C VAL A 49 -17.57 5.00 -6.46
N SER A 50 -16.76 5.96 -6.04
CA SER A 50 -15.38 5.74 -5.60
C SER A 50 -15.33 4.93 -4.29
N SER A 51 -14.16 4.45 -3.90
CA SER A 51 -13.94 3.67 -2.66
C SER A 51 -14.85 2.44 -2.51
N LEU A 52 -15.29 1.87 -3.64
CA LEU A 52 -16.18 0.71 -3.68
C LEU A 52 -15.49 -0.60 -3.26
N GLY A 53 -14.16 -0.60 -3.15
CA GLY A 53 -13.37 -1.77 -2.80
C GLY A 53 -12.92 -2.59 -4.02
N LYS A 54 -12.63 -1.93 -5.15
CA LYS A 54 -12.00 -2.57 -6.32
C LYS A 54 -10.68 -3.25 -5.93
N GLY A 55 -9.76 -2.49 -5.30
CA GLY A 55 -8.46 -2.99 -4.85
C GLY A 55 -8.56 -4.17 -3.91
N LEU A 56 -9.49 -4.11 -2.95
CA LEU A 56 -9.75 -5.22 -2.04
C LEU A 56 -10.30 -6.44 -2.76
N THR A 57 -11.20 -6.26 -3.73
CA THR A 57 -11.74 -7.37 -4.55
C THR A 57 -10.65 -7.98 -5.42
N ALA A 58 -9.85 -7.15 -6.09
CA ALA A 58 -8.75 -7.55 -6.96
C ALA A 58 -7.68 -8.32 -6.17
N SER A 59 -7.21 -7.78 -5.05
CA SER A 59 -6.19 -8.41 -4.19
C SER A 59 -6.71 -9.71 -3.54
N SER A 60 -7.99 -9.74 -3.14
CA SER A 60 -8.63 -10.96 -2.63
C SER A 60 -8.71 -12.05 -3.68
N LEU A 61 -9.05 -11.71 -4.93
CA LEU A 61 -9.01 -12.67 -6.05
C LEU A 61 -7.57 -13.14 -6.30
N GLY A 62 -6.60 -12.23 -6.30
CA GLY A 62 -5.19 -12.58 -6.45
C GLY A 62 -4.70 -13.55 -5.39
N SER A 63 -5.06 -13.31 -4.12
CA SER A 63 -4.76 -14.21 -3.01
C SER A 63 -5.39 -15.61 -3.19
N LEU A 64 -6.65 -15.68 -3.67
CA LEU A 64 -7.33 -16.94 -3.96
C LEU A 64 -6.66 -17.73 -5.09
N LEU A 65 -6.28 -17.05 -6.18
CA LEU A 65 -5.60 -17.70 -7.31
C LEU A 65 -4.21 -18.22 -6.88
N LYS A 66 -3.47 -17.46 -6.05
CA LYS A 66 -2.24 -17.95 -5.43
C LYS A 66 -2.44 -19.16 -4.54
N ALA A 67 -3.49 -19.16 -3.72
CA ALA A 67 -3.84 -20.29 -2.87
C ALA A 67 -4.23 -21.55 -3.68
N ARG A 68 -4.59 -21.39 -4.95
CA ARG A 68 -4.75 -22.47 -5.94
C ARG A 68 -3.44 -22.90 -6.62
N GLY A 69 -2.31 -22.30 -6.25
CA GLY A 69 -0.99 -22.63 -6.78
C GLY A 69 -0.61 -21.88 -8.05
N LEU A 70 -1.37 -20.85 -8.45
CA LEU A 70 -1.04 -19.99 -9.60
C LEU A 70 -0.07 -18.88 -9.20
N LYS A 71 0.80 -18.49 -10.12
CA LYS A 71 1.67 -17.32 -10.00
C LYS A 71 0.90 -16.08 -10.44
N VAL A 72 0.72 -15.13 -9.55
CA VAL A 72 -0.12 -13.95 -9.77
C VAL A 72 0.68 -12.69 -9.51
N THR A 73 0.55 -11.70 -10.38
CA THR A 73 1.00 -10.32 -10.15
C THR A 73 -0.14 -9.34 -10.35
N MET A 74 0.03 -8.10 -9.85
CA MET A 74 -1.02 -7.09 -9.91
C MET A 74 -0.49 -5.75 -10.37
N GLN A 75 -1.36 -4.96 -11.04
CA GLN A 75 -1.07 -3.61 -11.51
C GLN A 75 -2.24 -2.68 -11.24
N LYS A 76 -1.93 -1.47 -10.78
CA LYS A 76 -2.83 -0.35 -10.61
C LYS A 76 -2.70 0.62 -11.76
N LEU A 77 -3.82 1.02 -12.34
CA LEU A 77 -3.90 1.99 -13.43
C LEU A 77 -4.70 3.20 -12.93
N ASP A 78 -4.00 4.30 -12.60
CA ASP A 78 -4.60 5.48 -11.99
C ASP A 78 -4.85 6.60 -13.00
N PRO A 79 -6.08 7.11 -13.10
CA PRO A 79 -6.45 8.08 -14.13
C PRO A 79 -6.04 9.53 -13.81
N TYR A 80 -5.39 9.81 -12.68
CA TYR A 80 -4.95 11.17 -12.36
C TYR A 80 -3.69 11.59 -13.13
N LEU A 81 -3.53 12.94 -13.30
CA LEU A 81 -2.46 13.54 -14.09
C LEU A 81 -1.11 13.66 -13.36
N ASN A 82 -1.06 13.39 -12.06
CA ASN A 82 0.21 13.36 -11.36
C ASN A 82 1.09 12.22 -11.90
N VAL A 83 2.38 12.50 -12.04
CA VAL A 83 3.35 11.46 -12.49
C VAL A 83 3.43 10.34 -11.47
N ASP A 84 3.46 10.71 -10.18
CA ASP A 84 3.38 9.82 -9.04
C ASP A 84 2.69 10.54 -7.86
N PRO A 85 2.31 9.83 -6.78
CA PRO A 85 1.67 10.45 -5.62
C PRO A 85 2.65 11.16 -4.67
N GLY A 86 3.96 11.16 -4.93
CA GLY A 86 4.98 11.67 -4.02
C GLY A 86 4.82 13.12 -3.59
N THR A 87 4.23 13.95 -4.44
CA THR A 87 3.94 15.37 -4.17
C THR A 87 2.48 15.64 -3.77
N MET A 88 1.64 14.60 -3.69
CA MET A 88 0.23 14.74 -3.34
C MET A 88 0.03 14.99 -1.84
N ASN A 89 -1.07 15.68 -1.52
CA ASN A 89 -1.45 15.91 -0.13
C ASN A 89 -2.06 14.63 0.47
N PRO A 90 -1.49 14.09 1.58
CA PRO A 90 -2.03 12.89 2.23
C PRO A 90 -3.50 13.01 2.68
N PHE A 91 -4.01 14.22 2.94
CA PHE A 91 -5.43 14.44 3.25
C PHE A 91 -6.37 14.21 2.07
N GLN A 92 -5.86 14.21 0.85
CA GLN A 92 -6.68 13.99 -0.36
C GLN A 92 -6.48 12.60 -0.95
N HIS A 93 -5.27 12.06 -0.82
CA HIS A 93 -4.87 10.85 -1.54
C HIS A 93 -4.58 9.64 -0.62
N GLY A 94 -4.41 9.87 0.67
CA GLY A 94 -3.94 8.85 1.60
C GLY A 94 -2.40 8.77 1.66
N GLU A 95 -1.87 7.65 2.13
CA GLU A 95 -0.42 7.45 2.21
C GLU A 95 0.22 7.27 0.84
N VAL A 96 1.48 7.68 0.71
CA VAL A 96 2.33 7.32 -0.42
C VAL A 96 3.05 6.03 -0.07
N PHE A 97 2.76 4.96 -0.84
CA PHE A 97 3.41 3.67 -0.66
C PHE A 97 4.70 3.62 -1.49
N VAL A 98 5.81 3.15 -0.90
CA VAL A 98 7.10 3.06 -1.59
C VAL A 98 7.46 1.59 -1.80
N THR A 99 7.78 1.22 -3.03
CA THR A 99 8.20 -0.12 -3.42
C THR A 99 9.69 -0.38 -3.14
N GLU A 100 10.15 -1.62 -3.28
CA GLU A 100 11.58 -1.97 -3.06
C GLU A 100 12.52 -1.21 -4.01
N ASP A 101 12.12 -0.99 -5.25
CA ASP A 101 12.86 -0.25 -6.28
C ASP A 101 12.76 1.28 -6.15
N GLY A 102 12.10 1.79 -5.10
CA GLY A 102 12.04 3.20 -4.78
C GLY A 102 10.96 3.99 -5.51
N ALA A 103 10.01 3.34 -6.16
CA ALA A 103 8.89 4.05 -6.75
C ALA A 103 7.90 4.51 -5.68
N GLU A 104 7.50 5.78 -5.75
CA GLU A 104 6.37 6.33 -5.01
C GLU A 104 5.08 5.94 -5.74
N THR A 105 4.18 5.25 -5.04
CA THR A 105 2.99 4.62 -5.64
C THR A 105 1.73 4.86 -4.82
N ASP A 106 0.58 4.56 -5.43
CA ASP A 106 -0.72 4.56 -4.77
C ASP A 106 -0.76 3.56 -3.59
N LEU A 107 -1.56 3.87 -2.58
CA LEU A 107 -1.73 3.05 -1.37
C LEU A 107 -2.29 1.64 -1.67
N ASP A 108 -3.00 1.45 -2.78
CA ASP A 108 -3.53 0.15 -3.19
C ASP A 108 -2.42 -0.88 -3.46
N ILE A 109 -1.21 -0.43 -3.88
CA ILE A 109 -0.04 -1.31 -4.02
C ILE A 109 0.29 -1.98 -2.68
N GLY A 110 0.16 -1.26 -1.56
CA GLY A 110 0.29 -1.84 -0.23
C GLY A 110 -0.75 -2.93 0.06
N HIS A 111 -2.00 -2.75 -0.36
CA HIS A 111 -3.01 -3.80 -0.27
C HIS A 111 -2.64 -5.04 -1.09
N TYR A 112 -2.17 -4.84 -2.33
CA TYR A 112 -1.76 -5.94 -3.19
C TYR A 112 -0.62 -6.73 -2.57
N GLU A 113 0.44 -6.07 -2.12
CA GLU A 113 1.56 -6.72 -1.45
C GLU A 113 1.15 -7.49 -0.19
N ARG A 114 0.24 -6.92 0.62
CA ARG A 114 -0.27 -7.58 1.83
C ARG A 114 -1.09 -8.84 1.53
N PHE A 115 -1.93 -8.83 0.49
CA PHE A 115 -2.77 -9.95 0.11
C PHE A 115 -2.01 -11.02 -0.69
N LEU A 116 -1.13 -10.60 -1.59
CA LEU A 116 -0.28 -11.53 -2.37
C LEU A 116 0.89 -12.09 -1.54
N ASN A 117 1.28 -11.43 -0.45
CA ASN A 117 2.49 -11.72 0.31
C ASN A 117 3.75 -11.71 -0.59
N GLU A 118 3.83 -10.71 -1.47
CA GLU A 118 4.94 -10.49 -2.39
C GLU A 118 5.24 -9.00 -2.49
N ASN A 119 6.49 -8.65 -2.86
CA ASN A 119 6.87 -7.28 -3.14
C ASN A 119 6.60 -6.99 -4.62
N LEU A 120 6.02 -5.83 -4.91
CA LEU A 120 5.80 -5.33 -6.25
C LEU A 120 6.83 -4.24 -6.58
N SER A 121 7.03 -3.99 -7.88
CA SER A 121 7.89 -2.92 -8.38
C SER A 121 7.08 -1.69 -8.81
N GLY A 122 7.77 -0.61 -9.15
CA GLY A 122 7.15 0.60 -9.69
C GLY A 122 6.37 0.39 -11.00
N GLN A 123 6.61 -0.71 -11.71
CA GLN A 123 5.80 -1.12 -12.87
C GLN A 123 4.36 -1.47 -12.50
N ALA A 124 4.13 -1.83 -11.24
CA ALA A 124 2.79 -2.13 -10.74
C ALA A 124 1.89 -0.89 -10.61
N ASN A 125 2.42 0.33 -10.71
CA ASN A 125 1.61 1.56 -10.65
C ASN A 125 1.83 2.44 -11.89
N VAL A 126 0.79 2.58 -12.70
CA VAL A 126 0.77 3.37 -13.93
C VAL A 126 -0.24 4.50 -13.78
N THR A 127 0.22 5.75 -13.88
CA THR A 127 -0.64 6.94 -13.84
C THR A 127 -0.81 7.54 -15.23
N THR A 128 -1.89 8.28 -15.44
CA THR A 128 -2.06 9.09 -16.66
C THR A 128 -0.85 10.00 -16.87
N GLY A 129 -0.32 10.62 -15.80
CA GLY A 129 0.85 11.49 -15.88
C GLY A 129 2.09 10.77 -16.41
N LYS A 130 2.41 9.57 -15.92
CA LYS A 130 3.53 8.75 -16.44
C LYS A 130 3.36 8.44 -17.94
N VAL A 131 2.14 8.07 -18.35
CA VAL A 131 1.85 7.71 -19.75
C VAL A 131 1.99 8.93 -20.66
N TYR A 132 1.33 10.04 -20.33
CA TYR A 132 1.38 11.24 -21.16
C TYR A 132 2.78 11.84 -21.23
N SER A 133 3.51 11.89 -20.11
CA SER A 133 4.90 12.36 -20.10
C SER A 133 5.80 11.51 -21.00
N ALA A 134 5.62 10.18 -21.00
CA ALA A 134 6.39 9.29 -21.87
C ALA A 134 6.09 9.54 -23.35
N VAL A 135 4.80 9.66 -23.72
CA VAL A 135 4.40 9.92 -25.12
C VAL A 135 4.85 11.30 -25.57
N ILE A 136 4.70 12.34 -24.74
CA ILE A 136 5.19 13.69 -25.06
C ILE A 136 6.71 13.71 -25.22
N ALA A 137 7.46 13.00 -24.35
CA ALA A 137 8.89 12.89 -24.48
C ALA A 137 9.31 12.16 -25.76
N LYS A 138 8.62 11.09 -26.17
CA LYS A 138 8.82 10.39 -27.45
C LYS A 138 8.55 11.34 -28.63
N GLU A 139 7.47 12.11 -28.59
CA GLU A 139 7.14 13.12 -29.63
C GLU A 139 8.25 14.16 -29.75
N ARG A 140 8.69 14.75 -28.64
CA ARG A 140 9.74 15.77 -28.63
C ARG A 140 11.09 15.28 -29.13
N ARG A 141 11.39 13.99 -29.01
CA ARG A 141 12.60 13.37 -29.60
C ARG A 141 12.44 13.03 -31.08
N GLY A 142 11.22 13.11 -31.65
CA GLY A 142 10.95 12.76 -33.04
C GLY A 142 10.72 11.26 -33.28
N ASP A 143 10.44 10.47 -32.24
CA ASP A 143 10.26 9.03 -32.33
C ASP A 143 9.06 8.62 -33.22
N TYR A 144 8.12 9.55 -33.44
CA TYR A 144 6.94 9.36 -34.30
C TYR A 144 7.11 9.86 -35.73
N LEU A 145 8.33 10.24 -36.12
CA LEU A 145 8.70 10.59 -37.51
C LEU A 145 7.81 11.65 -38.19
N GLY A 146 7.18 12.53 -37.42
CA GLY A 146 6.31 13.60 -37.89
C GLY A 146 4.82 13.24 -37.98
N ASP A 147 4.43 12.05 -37.51
CA ASP A 147 3.02 11.68 -37.41
C ASP A 147 2.26 12.56 -36.42
N THR A 148 0.96 12.74 -36.65
CA THR A 148 0.07 13.39 -35.69
C THR A 148 -0.16 12.49 -34.49
N VAL A 149 0.38 12.85 -33.32
CA VAL A 149 0.25 12.08 -32.08
C VAL A 149 -1.12 12.31 -31.46
N GLN A 150 -1.87 11.24 -31.21
CA GLN A 150 -3.27 11.26 -30.71
C GLN A 150 -3.41 10.30 -29.52
N VAL A 151 -4.56 10.41 -28.78
CA VAL A 151 -4.87 9.48 -27.69
C VAL A 151 -4.92 8.04 -28.22
N ILE A 152 -5.62 7.82 -29.33
CA ILE A 152 -5.61 6.56 -30.07
C ILE A 152 -4.83 6.80 -31.38
N PRO A 153 -3.76 6.06 -31.67
CA PRO A 153 -3.26 4.89 -30.93
C PRO A 153 -2.14 5.18 -29.91
N HIS A 154 -1.57 6.37 -29.83
CA HIS A 154 -0.28 6.59 -29.18
C HIS A 154 -0.33 6.44 -27.64
N ILE A 155 -1.32 7.09 -26.99
CA ILE A 155 -1.53 6.93 -25.54
C ILE A 155 -1.99 5.52 -25.22
N THR A 156 -2.93 4.96 -26.00
CA THR A 156 -3.42 3.59 -25.75
C THR A 156 -2.34 2.55 -25.97
N ASN A 157 -1.42 2.73 -26.92
CA ASN A 157 -0.28 1.84 -27.11
C ASN A 157 0.68 1.89 -25.92
N GLU A 158 1.03 3.07 -25.43
CA GLU A 158 1.88 3.22 -24.26
C GLU A 158 1.24 2.54 -23.02
N ILE A 159 -0.08 2.66 -22.84
CA ILE A 159 -0.80 1.97 -21.75
C ILE A 159 -0.71 0.44 -21.95
N LYS A 160 -0.97 -0.07 -23.17
CA LYS A 160 -0.89 -1.51 -23.46
C LYS A 160 0.53 -2.06 -23.26
N GLU A 161 1.56 -1.34 -23.70
CA GLU A 161 2.97 -1.71 -23.46
C GLU A 161 3.23 -1.91 -21.97
N ARG A 162 2.73 -1.01 -21.12
CA ARG A 162 2.85 -1.12 -19.65
C ARG A 162 2.03 -2.24 -19.04
N MET A 163 0.83 -2.53 -19.59
CA MET A 163 0.02 -3.67 -19.16
C MET A 163 0.72 -4.98 -19.46
N LEU A 164 1.22 -5.15 -20.69
CA LEU A 164 1.88 -6.36 -21.13
C LEU A 164 3.29 -6.54 -20.54
N ALA A 165 3.96 -5.45 -20.14
CA ALA A 165 5.24 -5.54 -19.41
C ALA A 165 5.11 -6.30 -18.08
N MET A 166 3.92 -6.39 -17.50
CA MET A 166 3.66 -7.19 -16.29
C MET A 166 3.75 -8.71 -16.52
N GLU A 167 3.87 -9.16 -17.75
CA GLU A 167 4.15 -10.57 -18.08
C GLU A 167 5.61 -10.97 -17.82
N GLU A 168 6.48 -9.99 -17.54
CA GLU A 168 7.86 -10.26 -17.14
C GLU A 168 7.89 -11.18 -15.92
N GLY A 169 8.75 -12.19 -15.96
CA GLY A 169 8.79 -13.23 -14.95
C GLY A 169 7.72 -14.32 -15.09
N HIS A 170 6.93 -14.31 -16.16
CA HIS A 170 5.96 -15.34 -16.56
C HIS A 170 4.94 -15.68 -15.45
N PRO A 171 4.11 -14.72 -14.99
CA PRO A 171 2.99 -15.02 -14.13
C PRO A 171 1.90 -15.81 -14.90
N ASP A 172 1.17 -16.68 -14.22
CA ASP A 172 -0.01 -17.32 -14.80
C ASP A 172 -1.15 -16.32 -15.01
N VAL A 173 -1.29 -15.37 -14.08
CA VAL A 173 -2.33 -14.34 -14.11
C VAL A 173 -1.76 -12.96 -13.76
N VAL A 174 -2.10 -11.97 -14.57
CA VAL A 174 -1.90 -10.54 -14.28
C VAL A 174 -3.26 -9.90 -13.97
N ILE A 175 -3.41 -9.30 -12.81
CA ILE A 175 -4.64 -8.59 -12.42
C ILE A 175 -4.40 -7.09 -12.55
N HIS A 176 -5.13 -6.43 -13.45
CA HIS A 176 -5.09 -4.98 -13.65
C HIS A 176 -6.31 -4.33 -12.99
N GLU A 177 -6.09 -3.48 -12.00
CA GLU A 177 -7.16 -2.66 -11.44
C GLU A 177 -7.20 -1.31 -12.15
N ILE A 178 -8.30 -1.01 -12.83
CA ILE A 178 -8.54 0.29 -13.47
C ILE A 178 -9.15 1.24 -12.44
N GLY A 179 -8.41 2.28 -12.10
CA GLY A 179 -8.83 3.35 -11.21
C GLY A 179 -9.96 4.21 -11.80
N GLY A 180 -10.58 5.03 -10.95
CA GLY A 180 -11.73 5.84 -11.33
C GLY A 180 -13.03 5.04 -11.42
N THR A 181 -14.07 5.68 -11.98
CA THR A 181 -15.41 5.11 -12.13
C THR A 181 -15.71 4.97 -13.63
N VAL A 182 -16.28 3.85 -14.03
CA VAL A 182 -16.72 3.65 -15.41
C VAL A 182 -17.77 4.72 -15.77
N GLY A 183 -17.51 5.45 -16.83
CA GLY A 183 -18.28 6.62 -17.27
C GLY A 183 -17.55 7.96 -17.06
N ASP A 184 -16.51 7.99 -16.23
CA ASP A 184 -15.67 9.17 -16.05
C ASP A 184 -14.68 9.32 -17.22
N ILE A 185 -14.46 10.57 -17.66
CA ILE A 185 -13.63 10.90 -18.83
C ILE A 185 -12.20 10.41 -18.65
N GLU A 186 -11.65 10.58 -17.47
CA GLU A 186 -10.25 10.25 -17.14
C GLU A 186 -9.93 8.76 -17.24
N SER A 187 -10.92 7.87 -17.06
CA SER A 187 -10.74 6.42 -17.13
C SER A 187 -10.78 5.87 -18.56
N LEU A 188 -11.32 6.64 -19.52
CA LEU A 188 -11.57 6.16 -20.89
C LEU A 188 -10.32 5.63 -21.61
N PRO A 189 -9.14 6.29 -21.58
CA PRO A 189 -7.95 5.77 -22.25
C PRO A 189 -7.51 4.39 -21.74
N PHE A 190 -7.66 4.13 -20.44
CA PHE A 190 -7.32 2.83 -19.83
C PHE A 190 -8.34 1.76 -20.21
N LEU A 191 -9.62 2.07 -20.23
CA LEU A 191 -10.68 1.16 -20.65
C LEU A 191 -10.51 0.80 -22.13
N GLU A 192 -10.23 1.78 -22.98
CA GLU A 192 -9.97 1.56 -24.42
C GLU A 192 -8.72 0.68 -24.61
N ALA A 193 -7.63 0.95 -23.88
CA ALA A 193 -6.44 0.11 -23.93
C ALA A 193 -6.73 -1.34 -23.51
N ALA A 194 -7.47 -1.56 -22.42
CA ALA A 194 -7.87 -2.89 -21.97
C ALA A 194 -8.74 -3.63 -23.00
N ARG A 195 -9.66 -2.90 -23.67
CA ARG A 195 -10.45 -3.45 -24.79
C ARG A 195 -9.58 -3.87 -25.96
N GLN A 196 -8.55 -3.06 -26.29
CA GLN A 196 -7.59 -3.37 -27.36
C GLN A 196 -6.71 -4.57 -26.97
N VAL A 197 -6.23 -4.67 -25.74
CA VAL A 197 -5.48 -5.84 -25.25
C VAL A 197 -6.28 -7.11 -25.48
N ARG A 198 -7.57 -7.15 -25.11
CA ARG A 198 -8.42 -8.32 -25.36
C ARG A 198 -8.52 -8.68 -26.85
N HIS A 199 -8.47 -7.68 -27.72
CA HIS A 199 -8.48 -7.94 -29.18
C HIS A 199 -7.15 -8.50 -29.67
N GLU A 200 -6.04 -8.06 -29.10
CA GLU A 200 -4.68 -8.42 -29.51
C GLU A 200 -4.25 -9.81 -29.04
N ILE A 201 -4.50 -10.12 -27.73
CA ILE A 201 -4.04 -11.38 -27.14
C ILE A 201 -5.10 -12.50 -27.15
N GLY A 202 -6.31 -12.19 -27.61
CA GLY A 202 -7.44 -13.15 -27.69
C GLY A 202 -8.36 -13.08 -26.47
N ARG A 203 -9.66 -13.32 -26.72
CA ARG A 203 -10.70 -13.27 -25.69
C ARG A 203 -10.52 -14.34 -24.60
N GLU A 204 -9.96 -15.47 -24.96
CA GLU A 204 -9.68 -16.60 -24.07
C GLU A 204 -8.58 -16.32 -23.04
N ASN A 205 -7.83 -15.22 -23.22
CA ASN A 205 -6.75 -14.79 -22.35
C ASN A 205 -7.13 -13.61 -21.47
N VAL A 206 -8.36 -13.07 -21.59
CA VAL A 206 -8.79 -11.85 -20.89
C VAL A 206 -10.13 -12.08 -20.19
N PHE A 207 -10.20 -11.64 -18.93
CA PHE A 207 -11.40 -11.66 -18.10
C PHE A 207 -11.70 -10.26 -17.56
N PHE A 208 -12.92 -9.76 -17.76
CA PHE A 208 -13.38 -8.49 -17.20
C PHE A 208 -14.26 -8.71 -15.97
N LEU A 209 -13.75 -8.29 -14.80
CA LEU A 209 -14.46 -8.30 -13.52
C LEU A 209 -14.96 -6.90 -13.21
N HIS A 210 -16.27 -6.73 -13.09
CA HIS A 210 -16.87 -5.43 -12.76
C HIS A 210 -17.35 -5.39 -11.30
N VAL A 211 -16.83 -4.43 -10.53
CA VAL A 211 -17.27 -4.21 -9.14
C VAL A 211 -18.33 -3.12 -9.12
N SER A 212 -19.49 -3.40 -8.52
CA SER A 212 -20.61 -2.47 -8.49
C SER A 212 -21.30 -2.46 -7.13
N LEU A 213 -22.09 -1.41 -6.87
CA LEU A 213 -22.85 -1.24 -5.64
C LEU A 213 -24.31 -1.64 -5.83
N VAL A 214 -24.81 -2.45 -4.90
CA VAL A 214 -26.25 -2.75 -4.77
C VAL A 214 -26.71 -2.16 -3.43
N PRO A 215 -27.16 -0.90 -3.41
CA PRO A 215 -27.54 -0.22 -2.18
C PRO A 215 -28.82 -0.79 -1.59
N TYR A 216 -28.86 -0.84 -0.26
CA TYR A 216 -30.06 -1.12 0.52
C TYR A 216 -30.75 0.18 0.90
N ILE A 217 -32.00 0.35 0.49
CA ILE A 217 -32.79 1.54 0.80
C ILE A 217 -33.64 1.27 2.05
N LYS A 218 -33.16 1.71 3.20
CA LYS A 218 -33.78 1.46 4.52
C LYS A 218 -35.28 1.76 4.57
N PRO A 219 -35.80 2.92 4.08
CA PRO A 219 -37.22 3.22 4.13
C PRO A 219 -38.12 2.25 3.34
N SER A 220 -37.63 1.71 2.22
CA SER A 220 -38.39 0.74 1.42
C SER A 220 -38.10 -0.73 1.76
N GLY A 221 -37.06 -0.99 2.57
CA GLY A 221 -36.63 -2.34 2.90
C GLY A 221 -36.09 -3.14 1.72
N GLU A 222 -35.62 -2.48 0.65
CA GLU A 222 -35.27 -3.14 -0.61
C GLU A 222 -33.85 -2.85 -1.06
N MET A 223 -33.23 -3.84 -1.70
CA MET A 223 -31.99 -3.69 -2.45
C MET A 223 -32.29 -3.24 -3.88
N LYS A 224 -31.55 -2.23 -4.37
CA LYS A 224 -31.79 -1.62 -5.68
C LYS A 224 -30.69 -2.00 -6.67
N THR A 225 -31.07 -2.67 -7.76
CA THR A 225 -30.15 -3.15 -8.80
C THR A 225 -29.91 -2.16 -9.92
N LYS A 226 -30.64 -1.04 -9.97
CA LYS A 226 -30.50 -0.03 -11.03
C LYS A 226 -29.10 0.57 -11.13
N PRO A 227 -28.42 0.94 -10.03
CA PRO A 227 -27.04 1.47 -10.13
C PRO A 227 -26.08 0.49 -10.83
N THR A 228 -26.15 -0.81 -10.51
CA THR A 228 -25.37 -1.85 -11.18
C THR A 228 -25.71 -1.95 -12.67
N GLN A 229 -26.99 -1.93 -13.04
CA GLN A 229 -27.42 -1.98 -14.43
C GLN A 229 -26.89 -0.79 -15.24
N HIS A 230 -26.93 0.42 -14.69
CA HIS A 230 -26.43 1.64 -15.35
C HIS A 230 -24.91 1.58 -15.48
N SER A 231 -24.21 1.13 -14.45
CA SER A 231 -22.75 1.00 -14.49
C SER A 231 -22.27 0.00 -15.55
N VAL A 232 -22.97 -1.15 -15.69
CA VAL A 232 -22.66 -2.13 -16.74
C VAL A 232 -23.05 -1.58 -18.12
N ALA A 233 -24.14 -0.80 -18.25
CA ALA A 233 -24.48 -0.14 -19.50
C ALA A 233 -23.37 0.81 -19.96
N ALA A 234 -22.85 1.66 -19.06
CA ALA A 234 -21.73 2.57 -19.36
C ALA A 234 -20.45 1.79 -19.77
N LEU A 235 -20.17 0.63 -19.13
CA LEU A 235 -19.04 -0.22 -19.53
C LEU A 235 -19.22 -0.80 -20.94
N ARG A 236 -20.45 -1.14 -21.31
CA ARG A 236 -20.78 -1.63 -22.67
C ARG A 236 -20.65 -0.54 -23.72
N GLU A 237 -20.95 0.71 -23.38
CA GLU A 237 -20.79 1.85 -24.29
C GLU A 237 -19.35 2.02 -24.75
N VAL A 238 -18.36 1.66 -23.93
CA VAL A 238 -16.95 1.61 -24.31
C VAL A 238 -16.51 0.26 -24.92
N GLY A 239 -17.47 -0.61 -25.25
CA GLY A 239 -17.21 -1.89 -25.94
C GLY A 239 -16.74 -3.04 -25.06
N ILE A 240 -16.94 -2.96 -23.74
CA ILE A 240 -16.55 -4.01 -22.79
C ILE A 240 -17.81 -4.64 -22.17
N GLN A 241 -17.99 -5.94 -22.41
CA GLN A 241 -18.95 -6.76 -21.69
C GLN A 241 -18.21 -7.39 -20.50
N PRO A 242 -18.67 -7.22 -19.24
CA PRO A 242 -18.07 -7.90 -18.11
C PRO A 242 -18.36 -9.41 -18.16
N ASP A 243 -17.37 -10.20 -17.77
CA ASP A 243 -17.50 -11.66 -17.63
C ASP A 243 -18.12 -12.03 -16.28
N ALA A 244 -17.87 -11.23 -15.24
CA ALA A 244 -18.51 -11.36 -13.93
C ALA A 244 -18.71 -9.99 -13.25
N ILE A 245 -19.63 -9.97 -12.28
CA ILE A 245 -19.96 -8.77 -11.50
C ILE A 245 -19.87 -9.11 -10.01
N VAL A 246 -18.99 -8.40 -9.29
CA VAL A 246 -18.96 -8.42 -7.82
C VAL A 246 -19.85 -7.29 -7.31
N CYS A 247 -20.91 -7.69 -6.61
CA CYS A 247 -21.90 -6.78 -6.05
C CYS A 247 -21.60 -6.47 -4.57
N ARG A 248 -21.06 -5.30 -4.31
CA ARG A 248 -20.90 -4.77 -2.95
C ARG A 248 -22.24 -4.37 -2.37
N SER A 249 -22.50 -4.71 -1.12
CA SER A 249 -23.78 -4.44 -0.46
C SER A 249 -23.67 -4.55 1.07
N GLU A 250 -24.58 -3.91 1.80
CA GLU A 250 -24.65 -4.05 3.28
C GLU A 250 -25.03 -5.49 3.71
N ARG A 251 -25.73 -6.22 2.86
CA ARG A 251 -26.30 -7.54 3.16
C ARG A 251 -26.10 -8.51 1.99
N PRO A 252 -26.06 -9.83 2.25
CA PRO A 252 -25.99 -10.83 1.17
C PRO A 252 -27.15 -10.69 0.18
N LEU A 253 -26.85 -10.88 -1.11
CA LEU A 253 -27.85 -10.86 -2.18
C LEU A 253 -28.64 -12.16 -2.23
N GLY A 254 -29.99 -12.06 -2.19
CA GLY A 254 -30.87 -13.19 -2.44
C GLY A 254 -30.86 -13.66 -3.90
N LYS A 255 -31.22 -14.92 -4.14
CA LYS A 255 -31.24 -15.56 -5.49
C LYS A 255 -32.00 -14.72 -6.53
N GLY A 256 -33.18 -14.18 -6.19
CA GLY A 256 -33.97 -13.35 -7.10
C GLY A 256 -33.27 -12.08 -7.54
N ILE A 257 -32.50 -11.43 -6.66
CA ILE A 257 -31.71 -10.23 -6.99
C ILE A 257 -30.55 -10.60 -7.92
N LYS A 258 -29.83 -11.70 -7.62
CA LYS A 258 -28.75 -12.20 -8.48
C LYS A 258 -29.27 -12.55 -9.88
N SER A 259 -30.39 -13.29 -9.99
CA SER A 259 -31.02 -13.62 -11.28
C SER A 259 -31.43 -12.38 -12.06
N LYS A 260 -31.96 -11.35 -11.37
CA LYS A 260 -32.33 -10.08 -12.01
C LYS A 260 -31.09 -9.33 -12.55
N ILE A 261 -30.00 -9.27 -11.78
CA ILE A 261 -28.74 -8.66 -12.22
C ILE A 261 -28.17 -9.43 -13.40
N ALA A 262 -28.13 -10.76 -13.34
CA ALA A 262 -27.64 -11.63 -14.40
C ALA A 262 -28.38 -11.37 -15.72
N LEU A 263 -29.72 -11.36 -15.70
CA LEU A 263 -30.55 -11.09 -16.86
C LEU A 263 -30.32 -9.67 -17.41
N MET A 264 -30.34 -8.66 -16.54
CA MET A 264 -30.28 -7.25 -16.97
C MET A 264 -28.89 -6.81 -17.41
N CYS A 265 -27.86 -7.46 -16.89
CA CYS A 265 -26.46 -7.19 -17.22
C CYS A 265 -25.88 -8.20 -18.23
N ASP A 266 -26.65 -9.15 -18.70
CA ASP A 266 -26.26 -10.17 -19.68
C ASP A 266 -24.97 -10.91 -19.25
N VAL A 267 -25.00 -11.44 -18.02
CA VAL A 267 -23.95 -12.30 -17.46
C VAL A 267 -24.58 -13.61 -16.97
N GLU A 268 -23.78 -14.65 -16.88
CA GLU A 268 -24.26 -15.93 -16.34
C GLU A 268 -24.65 -15.80 -14.86
N GLY A 269 -25.60 -16.61 -14.39
CA GLY A 269 -26.04 -16.59 -12.99
C GLY A 269 -24.90 -16.74 -11.97
N PRO A 270 -23.99 -17.72 -12.15
CA PRO A 270 -22.81 -17.88 -11.28
C PRO A 270 -21.82 -16.70 -11.31
N ALA A 271 -21.87 -15.88 -12.37
CA ALA A 271 -21.02 -14.71 -12.53
C ALA A 271 -21.47 -13.48 -11.70
N VAL A 272 -22.64 -13.55 -11.04
CA VAL A 272 -23.10 -12.51 -10.11
C VAL A 272 -22.72 -12.90 -8.68
N VAL A 273 -21.67 -12.30 -8.19
CA VAL A 273 -21.02 -12.57 -6.91
C VAL A 273 -21.49 -11.58 -5.86
N SER A 274 -22.01 -12.07 -4.73
CA SER A 274 -22.39 -11.23 -3.59
C SER A 274 -21.18 -10.99 -2.69
N CYS A 275 -20.85 -9.71 -2.44
CA CYS A 275 -19.78 -9.35 -1.53
C CYS A 275 -20.30 -8.37 -0.48
N PRO A 276 -20.96 -8.86 0.58
CA PRO A 276 -21.47 -8.02 1.66
C PRO A 276 -20.33 -7.44 2.51
N ASP A 277 -20.65 -6.41 3.29
CA ASP A 277 -19.74 -5.85 4.27
C ASP A 277 -19.32 -6.92 5.27
N ALA A 278 -18.02 -6.95 5.58
CA ALA A 278 -17.43 -7.95 6.45
C ALA A 278 -16.74 -7.29 7.66
N PRO A 279 -16.71 -7.96 8.84
CA PRO A 279 -16.05 -7.43 10.03
C PRO A 279 -14.55 -7.21 9.88
N SER A 280 -13.94 -7.87 8.90
CA SER A 280 -12.52 -7.76 8.57
C SER A 280 -12.31 -7.96 7.08
N ILE A 281 -11.44 -7.15 6.48
CA ILE A 281 -11.06 -7.28 5.06
C ILE A 281 -10.46 -8.66 4.75
N TYR A 282 -9.81 -9.29 5.73
CA TYR A 282 -9.21 -10.62 5.60
C TYR A 282 -10.23 -11.77 5.48
N LEU A 283 -11.53 -11.49 5.67
CA LEU A 283 -12.61 -12.44 5.40
C LEU A 283 -13.05 -12.45 3.92
N ILE A 284 -12.76 -11.38 3.18
CA ILE A 284 -13.24 -11.21 1.80
C ILE A 284 -12.79 -12.35 0.87
N PRO A 285 -11.55 -12.86 0.91
CA PRO A 285 -11.19 -14.01 0.09
C PRO A 285 -12.12 -15.22 0.31
N LYS A 286 -12.48 -15.53 1.56
CA LYS A 286 -13.43 -16.63 1.84
C LYS A 286 -14.85 -16.33 1.35
N VAL A 287 -15.30 -15.09 1.41
CA VAL A 287 -16.60 -14.67 0.88
C VAL A 287 -16.63 -14.90 -0.64
N LEU A 288 -15.61 -14.42 -1.36
CA LEU A 288 -15.52 -14.56 -2.82
C LEU A 288 -15.39 -16.03 -3.25
N HIS A 289 -14.63 -16.85 -2.49
CA HIS A 289 -14.52 -18.28 -2.72
C HIS A 289 -15.86 -19.01 -2.52
N HIS A 290 -16.56 -18.71 -1.42
CA HIS A 290 -17.87 -19.30 -1.14
C HIS A 290 -18.90 -18.95 -2.23
N GLU A 291 -18.80 -17.78 -2.80
CA GLU A 291 -19.62 -17.32 -3.93
C GLU A 291 -19.18 -17.92 -5.28
N GLY A 292 -18.02 -18.60 -5.34
CA GLY A 292 -17.52 -19.32 -6.51
C GLY A 292 -16.73 -18.47 -7.50
N LEU A 293 -16.32 -17.22 -7.16
CA LEU A 293 -15.65 -16.31 -8.09
C LEU A 293 -14.35 -16.89 -8.64
N ASP A 294 -13.48 -17.39 -7.79
CA ASP A 294 -12.19 -17.95 -8.17
C ASP A 294 -12.31 -19.18 -9.07
N ALA A 295 -13.27 -20.08 -8.77
CA ALA A 295 -13.56 -21.23 -9.61
C ALA A 295 -14.09 -20.81 -10.99
N TYR A 296 -14.94 -19.79 -11.03
CA TYR A 296 -15.49 -19.24 -12.27
C TYR A 296 -14.40 -18.61 -13.15
N VAL A 297 -13.50 -17.80 -12.56
CA VAL A 297 -12.35 -17.20 -13.27
C VAL A 297 -11.43 -18.28 -13.85
N VAL A 298 -11.07 -19.27 -13.03
CA VAL A 298 -10.21 -20.39 -13.45
C VAL A 298 -10.81 -21.16 -14.61
N GLN A 299 -12.12 -21.45 -14.56
CA GLN A 299 -12.84 -22.13 -15.63
C GLN A 299 -12.86 -21.29 -16.93
N LYS A 300 -13.20 -20.00 -16.83
CA LYS A 300 -13.32 -19.11 -18.02
C LYS A 300 -11.99 -18.88 -18.71
N LEU A 301 -10.90 -18.78 -17.95
CA LEU A 301 -9.56 -18.60 -18.48
C LEU A 301 -8.83 -19.92 -18.81
N SER A 302 -9.50 -21.07 -18.61
CA SER A 302 -8.95 -22.41 -18.83
C SER A 302 -7.60 -22.62 -18.13
N LEU A 303 -7.49 -22.12 -16.89
CA LEU A 303 -6.28 -22.23 -16.07
C LEU A 303 -6.19 -23.62 -15.43
N PHE A 304 -4.95 -24.14 -15.34
CA PHE A 304 -4.69 -25.32 -14.52
C PHE A 304 -4.65 -24.90 -13.04
N PHE A 305 -5.37 -25.62 -12.18
CA PHE A 305 -5.52 -25.24 -10.78
C PHE A 305 -5.53 -26.45 -9.84
N ARG A 306 -5.25 -26.15 -8.56
CA ARG A 306 -5.46 -27.06 -7.42
C ARG A 306 -6.62 -26.56 -6.58
N ASP A 307 -7.06 -27.36 -5.63
CA ASP A 307 -7.96 -26.88 -4.58
C ASP A 307 -7.27 -25.79 -3.77
N VAL A 308 -8.06 -24.87 -3.22
CA VAL A 308 -7.52 -23.75 -2.45
C VAL A 308 -6.86 -24.26 -1.17
N ASP A 309 -5.57 -23.96 -1.00
CA ASP A 309 -4.88 -24.20 0.26
C ASP A 309 -5.17 -23.07 1.27
N TRP A 310 -5.99 -23.38 2.25
CA TRP A 310 -6.40 -22.46 3.29
C TRP A 310 -5.49 -22.45 4.52
N THR A 311 -4.47 -23.31 4.61
CA THR A 311 -3.69 -23.54 5.83
C THR A 311 -3.15 -22.26 6.45
N THR A 312 -2.44 -21.45 5.66
CA THR A 312 -1.89 -20.17 6.13
C THR A 312 -2.97 -19.14 6.45
N TRP A 313 -4.02 -19.10 5.62
CA TRP A 313 -5.10 -18.13 5.76
C TRP A 313 -6.01 -18.44 6.95
N ASP A 314 -6.28 -19.73 7.23
CA ASP A 314 -7.08 -20.16 8.38
C ASP A 314 -6.40 -19.90 9.70
N ASP A 315 -5.09 -20.15 9.81
CA ASP A 315 -4.30 -19.76 10.99
C ASP A 315 -4.40 -18.24 11.23
N GLN A 316 -4.28 -17.45 10.16
CA GLN A 316 -4.44 -16.00 10.21
C GLN A 316 -5.84 -15.58 10.69
N LEU A 317 -6.91 -16.14 10.12
CA LEU A 317 -8.28 -15.82 10.50
C LEU A 317 -8.61 -16.23 11.93
N ASP A 318 -8.04 -17.33 12.42
CA ASP A 318 -8.21 -17.73 13.82
C ASP A 318 -7.55 -16.74 14.79
N ARG A 319 -6.39 -16.18 14.43
CA ARG A 319 -5.74 -15.11 15.20
C ARG A 319 -6.56 -13.82 15.21
N VAL A 320 -7.21 -13.47 14.09
CA VAL A 320 -8.12 -12.32 13.98
C VAL A 320 -9.37 -12.50 14.84
N ARG A 321 -9.96 -13.73 14.83
CA ARG A 321 -11.27 -13.99 15.45
C ARG A 321 -11.20 -14.29 16.95
N LYS A 322 -10.08 -14.83 17.43
CA LYS A 322 -9.91 -15.34 18.79
C LYS A 322 -8.68 -14.74 19.48
N PRO A 323 -8.62 -13.40 19.65
CA PRO A 323 -7.53 -12.78 20.40
C PRO A 323 -7.57 -13.23 21.86
N ARG A 324 -6.39 -13.38 22.47
CA ARG A 324 -6.24 -13.77 23.89
C ARG A 324 -6.08 -12.59 24.84
N SER A 325 -5.79 -11.42 24.28
CA SER A 325 -5.62 -10.16 24.99
C SER A 325 -6.08 -9.00 24.10
N GLU A 326 -6.25 -7.85 24.71
CA GLU A 326 -6.58 -6.60 24.05
C GLU A 326 -5.59 -5.54 24.53
N VAL A 327 -5.09 -4.72 23.63
CA VAL A 327 -4.18 -3.61 23.94
C VAL A 327 -4.57 -2.37 23.17
N THR A 328 -4.30 -1.22 23.75
CA THR A 328 -4.56 0.09 23.16
C THR A 328 -3.25 0.73 22.76
N VAL A 329 -3.10 1.07 21.48
CA VAL A 329 -1.92 1.74 20.93
C VAL A 329 -2.30 3.13 20.46
N ALA A 330 -1.66 4.16 21.02
CA ALA A 330 -1.81 5.53 20.52
C ALA A 330 -0.99 5.70 19.23
N LEU A 331 -1.64 6.11 18.15
CA LEU A 331 -1.01 6.58 16.92
C LEU A 331 -0.98 8.11 16.97
N VAL A 332 0.18 8.67 17.33
CA VAL A 332 0.34 10.13 17.52
C VAL A 332 0.79 10.77 16.22
N GLY A 333 -0.16 11.30 15.47
CA GLY A 333 0.06 11.82 14.13
C GLY A 333 -0.57 13.18 13.86
N LYS A 334 -0.30 13.74 12.70
CA LYS A 334 -0.88 15.01 12.25
C LYS A 334 -1.97 14.87 11.18
N TYR A 335 -2.14 13.67 10.61
CA TYR A 335 -3.13 13.36 9.57
C TYR A 335 -4.23 12.44 10.12
N ILE A 336 -4.67 12.67 11.36
CA ILE A 336 -5.58 11.78 12.08
C ILE A 336 -7.02 11.82 11.55
N ASP A 337 -7.40 12.85 10.83
CA ASP A 337 -8.75 13.00 10.25
C ASP A 337 -8.96 12.13 9.01
N LEU A 338 -7.88 11.59 8.43
CA LEU A 338 -7.94 10.67 7.31
C LEU A 338 -7.19 9.37 7.64
N PRO A 339 -7.89 8.28 7.97
CA PRO A 339 -7.28 7.00 8.32
C PRO A 339 -6.32 6.46 7.25
N ASP A 340 -6.61 6.70 5.97
CA ASP A 340 -5.81 6.23 4.84
C ASP A 340 -4.41 6.88 4.78
N ALA A 341 -4.19 8.02 5.47
CA ALA A 341 -2.87 8.64 5.56
C ALA A 341 -1.84 7.81 6.36
N TYR A 342 -2.31 6.88 7.18
CA TYR A 342 -1.48 5.96 8.00
C TYR A 342 -1.91 4.50 7.84
N LEU A 343 -2.44 4.15 6.66
CA LEU A 343 -3.00 2.82 6.40
C LEU A 343 -1.99 1.70 6.68
N SER A 344 -0.78 1.80 6.14
CA SER A 344 0.26 0.77 6.35
C SER A 344 0.69 0.69 7.82
N VAL A 345 0.72 1.80 8.56
CA VAL A 345 1.03 1.79 10.00
C VAL A 345 -0.06 1.05 10.78
N THR A 346 -1.34 1.34 10.51
CA THR A 346 -2.45 0.66 11.19
C THR A 346 -2.52 -0.82 10.85
N GLU A 347 -2.28 -1.19 9.59
CA GLU A 347 -2.20 -2.60 9.18
C GLU A 347 -0.99 -3.33 9.80
N ALA A 348 0.16 -2.64 9.94
CA ALA A 348 1.33 -3.21 10.60
C ALA A 348 1.10 -3.42 12.11
N LEU A 349 0.42 -2.49 12.79
CA LEU A 349 -0.01 -2.65 14.18
C LEU A 349 -0.98 -3.83 14.33
N ARG A 350 -1.96 -3.98 13.44
CA ARG A 350 -2.89 -5.12 13.40
C ARG A 350 -2.15 -6.44 13.18
N ALA A 351 -1.22 -6.48 12.22
CA ALA A 351 -0.38 -7.64 11.96
C ALA A 351 0.46 -8.03 13.20
N GLY A 352 1.04 -7.04 13.90
CA GLY A 352 1.69 -7.23 15.20
C GLY A 352 0.74 -7.84 16.23
N GLY A 353 -0.53 -7.39 16.25
CA GLY A 353 -1.59 -7.98 17.05
C GLY A 353 -1.84 -9.45 16.74
N PHE A 354 -1.99 -9.78 15.47
CA PHE A 354 -2.19 -11.18 15.02
C PHE A 354 -1.03 -12.07 15.45
N ALA A 355 0.21 -11.62 15.28
CA ALA A 355 1.41 -12.37 15.68
C ALA A 355 1.43 -12.64 17.19
N ASN A 356 0.92 -11.72 18.01
CA ASN A 356 0.85 -11.83 19.47
C ASN A 356 -0.48 -12.39 20.00
N LYS A 357 -1.41 -12.78 19.12
CA LYS A 357 -2.78 -13.18 19.48
C LYS A 357 -3.50 -12.12 20.34
N ALA A 358 -3.24 -10.85 20.04
CA ALA A 358 -3.82 -9.69 20.70
C ALA A 358 -4.69 -8.88 19.72
N LYS A 359 -5.81 -8.38 20.19
CA LYS A 359 -6.58 -7.36 19.49
C LYS A 359 -5.91 -6.01 19.77
N VAL A 360 -5.54 -5.29 18.73
CA VAL A 360 -4.98 -3.95 18.83
C VAL A 360 -6.08 -2.93 18.56
N ASN A 361 -6.38 -2.10 19.56
CA ASN A 361 -7.22 -0.91 19.39
C ASN A 361 -6.30 0.28 19.12
N VAL A 362 -6.41 0.87 17.94
CA VAL A 362 -5.65 2.07 17.59
C VAL A 362 -6.44 3.30 18.01
N VAL A 363 -5.87 4.10 18.92
CA VAL A 363 -6.40 5.41 19.31
C VAL A 363 -5.63 6.49 18.54
N TRP A 364 -6.38 7.28 17.79
CA TRP A 364 -5.86 8.37 16.99
C TRP A 364 -5.67 9.60 17.85
N VAL A 365 -4.43 10.07 17.99
CA VAL A 365 -4.07 11.22 18.81
C VAL A 365 -3.50 12.33 17.94
N ALA A 366 -4.14 13.49 17.93
CA ALA A 366 -3.58 14.68 17.29
C ALA A 366 -2.27 15.06 17.99
N SER A 367 -1.17 15.08 17.26
CA SER A 367 0.14 15.40 17.86
C SER A 367 0.12 16.76 18.57
N ASP A 368 -0.56 17.75 18.03
CA ASP A 368 -0.62 19.08 18.63
C ASP A 368 -1.18 19.08 20.07
N SER A 369 -2.06 18.11 20.41
CA SER A 369 -2.61 17.97 21.78
C SER A 369 -1.60 17.45 22.82
N CYS A 370 -0.44 16.95 22.36
CA CYS A 370 0.62 16.45 23.24
C CYS A 370 1.79 17.44 23.39
N ALA A 371 1.65 18.70 22.94
CA ALA A 371 2.73 19.68 22.98
C ALA A 371 3.11 20.13 24.40
N THR A 372 2.22 19.94 25.38
CA THR A 372 2.51 20.18 26.80
C THR A 372 2.49 18.88 27.61
N PRO A 373 3.21 18.82 28.75
CA PRO A 373 3.22 17.63 29.61
C PRO A 373 1.82 17.20 30.07
N GLU A 374 0.95 18.17 30.40
CA GLU A 374 -0.43 17.95 30.82
C GLU A 374 -1.27 17.39 29.67
N GLY A 375 -1.12 17.97 28.47
CA GLY A 375 -1.79 17.50 27.26
C GLY A 375 -1.40 16.06 26.91
N ALA A 376 -0.09 15.76 26.91
CA ALA A 376 0.42 14.41 26.69
C ALA A 376 -0.12 13.43 27.74
N ALA A 377 -0.11 13.79 29.03
CA ALA A 377 -0.63 12.96 30.10
C ALA A 377 -2.14 12.72 29.96
N GLN A 378 -2.91 13.72 29.55
CA GLN A 378 -4.35 13.59 29.33
C GLN A 378 -4.67 12.62 28.18
N GLN A 379 -3.93 12.72 27.07
CA GLN A 379 -4.17 11.93 25.85
C GLN A 379 -3.66 10.49 25.95
N LEU A 380 -2.59 10.27 26.73
CA LEU A 380 -1.80 9.03 26.66
C LEU A 380 -1.87 8.18 27.96
N LYS A 381 -2.64 8.60 28.98
CA LYS A 381 -2.68 7.91 30.30
C LYS A 381 -3.21 6.47 30.24
N ASP A 382 -4.10 6.19 29.29
CA ASP A 382 -4.84 4.92 29.21
C ASP A 382 -4.35 4.05 28.01
N VAL A 383 -3.12 4.28 27.52
CA VAL A 383 -2.58 3.51 26.39
C VAL A 383 -1.47 2.55 26.83
N ASP A 384 -1.38 1.42 26.14
CA ASP A 384 -0.40 0.37 26.41
C ASP A 384 0.88 0.52 25.58
N ALA A 385 0.82 1.29 24.50
CA ALA A 385 1.98 1.64 23.67
C ALA A 385 1.72 2.91 22.86
N ILE A 386 2.79 3.52 22.39
CA ILE A 386 2.77 4.73 21.57
C ILE A 386 3.56 4.48 20.27
N CYS A 387 2.92 4.77 19.14
CA CYS A 387 3.55 4.78 17.82
C CYS A 387 3.53 6.19 17.24
N VAL A 388 4.71 6.72 16.89
CA VAL A 388 4.85 8.04 16.25
C VAL A 388 5.28 7.82 14.79
N PRO A 389 4.36 8.02 13.82
CA PRO A 389 4.61 7.76 12.41
C PRO A 389 5.43 8.85 11.74
N GLY A 390 5.85 8.57 10.51
CA GLY A 390 6.45 9.52 9.59
C GLY A 390 5.61 10.76 9.29
N GLY A 391 6.15 11.65 8.49
CA GLY A 391 5.51 12.88 8.04
C GLY A 391 6.54 13.92 7.61
N PHE A 392 6.07 15.05 7.08
CA PHE A 392 6.91 16.16 6.62
C PHE A 392 6.42 17.50 7.18
N GLY A 393 7.35 18.45 7.35
CA GLY A 393 7.08 19.82 7.78
C GLY A 393 6.79 19.96 9.28
N ILE A 394 6.87 21.21 9.75
CA ILE A 394 6.93 21.60 11.16
C ILE A 394 5.66 21.32 11.99
N ARG A 395 4.48 21.27 11.35
CA ARG A 395 3.23 21.11 12.09
C ARG A 395 3.21 19.82 12.92
N GLY A 396 2.90 19.92 14.20
CA GLY A 396 2.74 18.79 15.12
C GLY A 396 4.04 18.17 15.63
N VAL A 397 5.22 18.75 15.31
CA VAL A 397 6.53 18.22 15.72
C VAL A 397 6.70 18.29 17.24
N GLU A 398 6.43 19.45 17.87
CA GLU A 398 6.56 19.61 19.33
C GLU A 398 5.61 18.66 20.09
N GLY A 399 4.44 18.42 19.55
CA GLY A 399 3.54 17.43 20.16
C GLY A 399 4.00 15.99 20.00
N LYS A 400 4.67 15.63 18.88
CA LYS A 400 5.35 14.35 18.74
C LYS A 400 6.47 14.19 19.78
N ILE A 401 7.28 15.24 19.96
CA ILE A 401 8.35 15.28 20.99
C ILE A 401 7.75 15.13 22.39
N GLY A 402 6.65 15.82 22.69
CA GLY A 402 5.96 15.70 23.98
C GLY A 402 5.40 14.30 24.25
N ALA A 403 4.85 13.64 23.22
CA ALA A 403 4.38 12.25 23.34
C ALA A 403 5.54 11.27 23.55
N ILE A 404 6.69 11.51 22.91
CA ILE A 404 7.90 10.69 23.06
C ILE A 404 8.49 10.87 24.48
N ARG A 405 8.55 12.10 24.97
CA ARG A 405 8.94 12.39 26.36
C ARG A 405 8.05 11.63 27.34
N TYR A 406 6.74 11.70 27.17
CA TYR A 406 5.79 10.95 28.00
C TYR A 406 6.08 9.45 27.97
N ALA A 407 6.28 8.88 26.76
CA ALA A 407 6.63 7.46 26.60
C ALA A 407 7.89 7.09 27.38
N ARG A 408 8.96 7.88 27.25
CA ARG A 408 10.25 7.65 27.93
C ARG A 408 10.12 7.74 29.44
N GLU A 409 9.53 8.80 29.96
CA GLU A 409 9.41 9.03 31.41
C GLU A 409 8.47 8.05 32.10
N ARG A 410 7.36 7.70 31.45
CA ARG A 410 6.36 6.75 31.98
C ARG A 410 6.64 5.30 31.63
N LYS A 411 7.71 5.03 30.88
CA LYS A 411 8.11 3.70 30.42
C LYS A 411 7.02 2.99 29.62
N VAL A 412 6.22 3.77 28.85
CA VAL A 412 5.22 3.24 27.94
C VAL A 412 5.92 2.79 26.66
N PRO A 413 5.76 1.53 26.21
CA PRO A 413 6.38 1.03 24.97
C PRO A 413 6.23 1.99 23.80
N PHE A 414 7.33 2.29 23.12
CA PHE A 414 7.42 3.32 22.08
C PHE A 414 8.05 2.80 20.79
N LEU A 415 7.44 3.15 19.64
CA LEU A 415 8.01 2.95 18.30
C LEU A 415 7.94 4.25 17.50
N GLY A 416 9.09 4.75 17.05
CA GLY A 416 9.22 5.90 16.16
C GLY A 416 9.58 5.50 14.75
N LEU A 417 8.87 6.06 13.73
CA LEU A 417 9.07 5.74 12.31
C LEU A 417 9.46 7.01 11.55
N CYS A 418 10.57 7.02 10.84
CA CYS A 418 11.06 8.10 10.01
C CYS A 418 11.11 9.44 10.80
N LEU A 419 10.19 10.37 10.59
CA LEU A 419 10.09 11.59 11.42
C LEU A 419 9.91 11.27 12.91
N GLY A 420 9.27 10.15 13.26
CA GLY A 420 9.15 9.70 14.64
C GLY A 420 10.51 9.38 15.29
N MET A 421 11.46 8.82 14.54
CA MET A 421 12.84 8.65 14.99
C MET A 421 13.54 10.01 15.14
N GLN A 422 13.39 10.91 14.17
CA GLN A 422 14.00 12.24 14.22
C GLN A 422 13.48 13.02 15.44
N CYS A 423 12.19 12.96 15.74
CA CYS A 423 11.62 13.55 16.95
C CYS A 423 12.17 12.92 18.25
N ALA A 424 12.42 11.59 18.25
CA ALA A 424 13.02 10.91 19.39
C ALA A 424 14.48 11.34 19.62
N VAL A 425 15.25 11.53 18.55
CA VAL A 425 16.61 12.09 18.63
C VAL A 425 16.59 13.52 19.19
N ILE A 426 15.67 14.38 18.71
CA ILE A 426 15.53 15.75 19.20
C ILE A 426 15.14 15.76 20.69
N GLU A 427 14.21 14.90 21.09
CA GLU A 427 13.78 14.78 22.49
C GLU A 427 14.95 14.42 23.41
N VAL A 428 15.70 13.36 23.07
CA VAL A 428 16.86 12.93 23.84
C VAL A 428 17.97 14.00 23.83
N ALA A 429 18.18 14.66 22.70
CA ALA A 429 19.14 15.76 22.59
C ALA A 429 18.81 16.90 23.56
N ARG A 430 17.55 17.32 23.62
CA ARG A 430 17.10 18.41 24.51
C ARG A 430 17.10 17.99 25.98
N ASP A 431 16.45 16.87 26.29
CA ASP A 431 16.13 16.51 27.68
C ASP A 431 17.23 15.74 28.40
N LEU A 432 18.05 14.95 27.68
CA LEU A 432 19.08 14.11 28.28
C LEU A 432 20.51 14.57 27.93
N ALA A 433 20.77 15.05 26.69
CA ALA A 433 22.10 15.48 26.28
C ALA A 433 22.37 16.97 26.55
N GLY A 434 21.38 17.75 27.05
CA GLY A 434 21.51 19.15 27.37
C GLY A 434 21.78 20.07 26.16
N ILE A 435 21.21 19.73 24.99
CA ILE A 435 21.27 20.50 23.77
C ILE A 435 19.95 21.25 23.60
N GLU A 436 19.77 22.34 24.36
CA GLU A 436 18.48 23.04 24.48
C GLU A 436 17.84 23.44 23.15
N ASN A 437 18.67 23.86 22.16
CA ASN A 437 18.23 24.32 20.86
C ASN A 437 18.21 23.21 19.78
N ALA A 438 18.33 21.94 20.19
CA ALA A 438 18.32 20.84 19.24
C ALA A 438 17.07 20.86 18.38
N ALA A 439 17.26 20.85 17.06
CA ALA A 439 16.17 20.87 16.09
C ALA A 439 16.57 20.15 14.80
N SER A 440 15.61 20.05 13.86
CA SER A 440 15.87 19.65 12.48
C SER A 440 16.03 20.88 11.60
N SER A 441 16.99 20.85 10.69
CA SER A 441 17.14 21.88 9.65
C SER A 441 15.94 21.92 8.67
N GLU A 442 15.05 20.94 8.69
CA GLU A 442 13.76 20.98 7.99
C GLU A 442 12.82 22.03 8.60
N PHE A 443 12.82 22.14 9.93
CA PHE A 443 11.84 22.95 10.68
C PHE A 443 12.41 24.32 11.04
N ASP A 444 13.71 24.37 11.32
CA ASP A 444 14.48 25.57 11.60
C ASP A 444 15.82 25.52 10.85
N PRO A 445 15.87 26.06 9.62
CA PRO A 445 17.11 26.10 8.82
C PRO A 445 18.25 26.89 9.47
N GLN A 446 17.95 27.69 10.50
CA GLN A 446 18.94 28.54 11.20
C GLN A 446 19.23 28.04 12.62
N THR A 447 18.74 26.87 12.99
CA THR A 447 19.03 26.32 14.32
C THR A 447 20.53 26.24 14.57
N PRO A 448 21.03 26.66 15.75
CA PRO A 448 22.45 26.52 16.10
C PRO A 448 22.85 25.05 16.30
N ASP A 449 21.88 24.18 16.61
CA ASP A 449 22.08 22.76 16.91
C ASP A 449 21.25 21.85 15.99
N PRO A 450 21.63 21.72 14.70
CA PRO A 450 20.92 20.87 13.75
C PRO A 450 21.23 19.38 13.99
N VAL A 451 20.64 18.78 15.04
CA VAL A 451 20.82 17.34 15.36
C VAL A 451 20.22 16.43 14.29
N ILE A 452 19.28 16.96 13.50
CA ILE A 452 18.79 16.39 12.25
C ILE A 452 19.11 17.37 11.13
N ALA A 453 19.81 16.89 10.10
CA ALA A 453 20.30 17.73 9.02
C ALA A 453 19.94 17.18 7.64
N THR A 454 19.94 18.07 6.63
CA THR A 454 19.74 17.70 5.24
C THR A 454 20.88 16.78 4.77
N MET A 455 20.55 15.71 4.08
CA MET A 455 21.53 14.86 3.39
C MET A 455 22.26 15.68 2.32
N ALA A 456 23.56 15.43 2.13
CA ALA A 456 24.37 16.18 1.17
C ALA A 456 23.78 16.15 -0.26
N GLU A 457 23.27 15.00 -0.68
CA GLU A 457 22.67 14.80 -2.01
C GLU A 457 21.30 15.51 -2.17
N GLN A 458 20.68 15.97 -1.08
CA GLN A 458 19.36 16.60 -1.08
C GLN A 458 19.40 18.14 -1.03
N VAL A 459 20.58 18.73 -0.90
CA VAL A 459 20.74 20.19 -0.72
C VAL A 459 20.16 21.00 -1.88
N GLU A 460 20.33 20.53 -3.13
CA GLU A 460 19.80 21.22 -4.31
C GLU A 460 18.27 21.18 -4.37
N ALA A 461 17.67 20.02 -4.09
CA ALA A 461 16.22 19.87 -4.06
C ALA A 461 15.58 20.72 -2.96
N VAL A 462 16.15 20.69 -1.74
CA VAL A 462 15.66 21.51 -0.60
C VAL A 462 15.79 23.01 -0.86
N SER A 463 16.85 23.43 -1.57
CA SER A 463 17.05 24.86 -1.93
C SER A 463 16.20 25.32 -3.13
N GLY A 464 15.35 24.47 -3.70
CA GLY A 464 14.49 24.79 -4.84
C GLY A 464 15.23 24.87 -6.19
N LYS A 465 16.42 24.28 -6.29
CA LYS A 465 17.23 24.25 -7.52
C LYS A 465 17.02 22.99 -8.35
N ALA A 466 16.31 21.99 -7.80
CA ALA A 466 15.96 20.75 -8.46
C ALA A 466 14.50 20.36 -8.16
N ASP A 467 13.98 19.40 -8.93
CA ASP A 467 12.63 18.88 -8.72
C ASP A 467 12.50 18.18 -7.36
N LEU A 468 11.32 18.29 -6.74
CA LEU A 468 11.03 17.64 -5.46
C LEU A 468 10.60 16.17 -5.63
N GLY A 469 9.89 15.83 -6.71
CA GLY A 469 9.41 14.48 -6.96
C GLY A 469 10.54 13.50 -7.27
N GLY A 470 10.50 12.30 -6.67
CA GLY A 470 11.44 11.21 -6.95
C GLY A 470 12.91 11.46 -6.54
N THR A 471 13.20 12.49 -5.74
CA THR A 471 14.57 12.88 -5.39
C THR A 471 14.97 12.58 -3.95
N MET A 472 14.08 12.02 -3.12
CA MET A 472 14.39 11.57 -1.77
C MET A 472 15.24 10.29 -1.76
N ARG A 473 15.73 9.90 -0.61
CA ARG A 473 16.22 8.53 -0.38
C ARG A 473 15.01 7.60 -0.38
N LEU A 474 14.79 6.89 -1.50
CA LEU A 474 13.60 6.12 -1.79
C LEU A 474 13.91 4.65 -2.02
N GLY A 475 13.08 3.75 -1.48
CA GLY A 475 13.18 2.31 -1.70
C GLY A 475 14.00 1.59 -0.64
N ALA A 476 14.45 0.39 -0.99
CA ALA A 476 15.10 -0.52 -0.07
C ALA A 476 16.59 -0.23 0.09
N TYR A 477 17.01 -0.03 1.34
CA TYR A 477 18.42 0.16 1.70
C TYR A 477 18.84 -0.81 2.81
N PRO A 478 20.05 -1.37 2.71
CA PRO A 478 20.57 -2.26 3.73
C PRO A 478 21.03 -1.49 4.99
N ALA A 479 20.89 -2.13 6.15
CA ALA A 479 21.40 -1.65 7.41
C ALA A 479 22.13 -2.77 8.17
N LYS A 480 23.19 -2.42 8.91
CA LYS A 480 23.90 -3.27 9.85
C LYS A 480 23.43 -2.98 11.26
N LEU A 481 23.02 -4.02 11.99
CA LEU A 481 22.53 -3.93 13.36
C LEU A 481 23.63 -4.32 14.36
N ALA A 482 23.68 -3.63 15.48
CA ALA A 482 24.54 -4.00 16.61
C ALA A 482 24.07 -5.33 17.21
N LYS A 483 24.97 -6.32 17.34
CA LYS A 483 24.63 -7.71 17.71
C LYS A 483 23.86 -7.86 19.02
N ASP A 484 24.14 -7.00 20.00
CA ASP A 484 23.59 -7.01 21.34
C ASP A 484 22.44 -5.99 21.51
N SER A 485 21.89 -5.47 20.40
CA SER A 485 20.77 -4.55 20.41
C SER A 485 19.43 -5.29 20.47
N LEU A 486 18.41 -4.60 21.02
CA LEU A 486 17.03 -5.07 20.98
C LEU A 486 16.56 -5.25 19.53
N VAL A 487 16.94 -4.32 18.66
CA VAL A 487 16.60 -4.37 17.23
C VAL A 487 17.14 -5.66 16.60
N ALA A 488 18.43 -6.00 16.80
CA ALA A 488 19.01 -7.23 16.25
C ALA A 488 18.32 -8.50 16.78
N GLU A 489 17.92 -8.51 18.05
CA GLU A 489 17.15 -9.62 18.64
C GLU A 489 15.77 -9.76 17.98
N LEU A 490 15.05 -8.65 17.76
CA LEU A 490 13.73 -8.66 17.13
C LEU A 490 13.77 -9.20 15.71
N TYR A 491 14.78 -8.80 14.92
CA TYR A 491 14.96 -9.27 13.55
C TYR A 491 15.57 -10.69 13.47
N GLY A 492 16.31 -11.11 14.50
CA GLY A 492 17.04 -12.39 14.50
C GLY A 492 18.25 -12.41 13.55
N THR A 493 18.73 -11.25 13.12
CA THR A 493 19.87 -11.07 12.21
C THR A 493 20.55 -9.73 12.47
N THR A 494 21.78 -9.59 11.98
CA THR A 494 22.56 -8.35 12.07
C THR A 494 22.64 -7.57 10.76
N THR A 495 21.94 -8.01 9.74
CA THR A 495 21.82 -7.29 8.47
C THR A 495 20.37 -7.35 8.01
N VAL A 496 19.80 -6.19 7.72
CA VAL A 496 18.41 -6.04 7.30
C VAL A 496 18.33 -5.08 6.11
N THR A 497 17.22 -5.12 5.40
CA THR A 497 16.93 -4.17 4.33
C THR A 497 15.54 -3.59 4.56
N GLU A 498 15.44 -2.26 4.63
CA GLU A 498 14.19 -1.55 4.88
C GLU A 498 13.92 -0.50 3.82
N ARG A 499 12.64 -0.12 3.66
CA ARG A 499 12.23 0.93 2.71
C ARG A 499 12.32 2.30 3.35
N HIS A 500 12.80 3.27 2.60
CA HIS A 500 13.03 4.66 3.01
C HIS A 500 12.23 5.63 2.17
N ARG A 501 11.89 6.78 2.79
CA ARG A 501 11.28 7.94 2.14
C ARG A 501 11.58 9.20 2.95
N HIS A 502 12.79 9.77 2.81
CA HIS A 502 13.19 10.96 3.58
C HIS A 502 14.34 11.73 2.92
N ARG A 503 14.56 12.97 3.38
CA ARG A 503 15.64 13.88 2.96
C ARG A 503 16.59 14.25 4.08
N TYR A 504 16.17 14.05 5.33
CA TYR A 504 16.87 14.49 6.53
C TYR A 504 17.30 13.27 7.34
N GLU A 505 18.46 13.41 8.00
CA GLU A 505 19.14 12.33 8.73
C GLU A 505 19.69 12.84 10.05
N VAL A 506 20.03 11.92 10.96
CA VAL A 506 20.76 12.23 12.19
C VAL A 506 22.14 12.79 11.84
N ASN A 507 22.45 13.97 12.34
CA ASN A 507 23.74 14.61 12.12
C ASN A 507 24.84 13.93 12.94
N ASN A 508 25.84 13.38 12.25
CA ASN A 508 26.94 12.64 12.84
C ASN A 508 27.75 13.44 13.87
N ALA A 509 27.78 14.77 13.79
CA ALA A 509 28.47 15.61 14.75
C ALA A 509 27.92 15.50 16.19
N TYR A 510 26.69 15.03 16.35
CA TYR A 510 26.02 14.89 17.64
C TYR A 510 25.96 13.46 18.16
N ARG A 511 26.40 12.45 17.40
CA ARG A 511 26.29 11.03 17.76
C ARG A 511 26.88 10.72 19.13
N ASP A 512 28.12 11.12 19.37
CA ASP A 512 28.81 10.82 20.64
C ASP A 512 28.05 11.39 21.85
N ARG A 513 27.49 12.59 21.71
CA ARG A 513 26.70 13.23 22.78
C ARG A 513 25.39 12.50 23.03
N LEU A 514 24.72 12.04 21.96
CA LEU A 514 23.48 11.25 22.06
C LEU A 514 23.74 9.90 22.72
N GLU A 515 24.81 9.21 22.35
CA GLU A 515 25.19 7.92 22.95
C GLU A 515 25.60 8.07 24.42
N GLN A 516 26.34 9.12 24.79
CA GLN A 516 26.64 9.46 26.19
C GLN A 516 25.37 9.76 27.00
N ALA A 517 24.34 10.31 26.38
CA ALA A 517 23.04 10.56 26.99
C ALA A 517 22.15 9.30 27.09
N GLY A 518 22.63 8.14 26.57
CA GLY A 518 21.95 6.85 26.66
C GLY A 518 21.13 6.47 25.43
N LEU A 519 21.11 7.27 24.36
CA LEU A 519 20.49 6.89 23.10
C LEU A 519 21.48 6.10 22.25
N ARG A 520 21.30 4.79 22.21
CA ARG A 520 22.16 3.89 21.45
C ARG A 520 21.82 3.94 19.96
N ILE A 521 22.83 4.10 19.10
CA ILE A 521 22.71 3.85 17.66
C ILE A 521 22.78 2.33 17.45
N SER A 522 21.63 1.68 17.33
CA SER A 522 21.51 0.23 17.23
C SER A 522 21.57 -0.31 15.81
N GLY A 523 21.54 0.57 14.80
CA GLY A 523 21.74 0.21 13.41
C GLY A 523 22.24 1.37 12.58
N THR A 524 23.09 1.05 11.59
CA THR A 524 23.68 2.03 10.66
C THR A 524 23.63 1.54 9.23
N SER A 525 23.81 2.47 8.27
CA SER A 525 24.13 2.11 6.89
C SER A 525 25.39 1.23 6.84
N PRO A 526 25.64 0.45 5.76
CA PRO A 526 26.77 -0.47 5.67
C PRO A 526 28.14 0.16 5.86
N ASP A 527 28.29 1.44 5.48
CA ASP A 527 29.51 2.27 5.66
C ASP A 527 29.60 2.92 7.04
N GLY A 528 28.54 2.80 7.87
CA GLY A 528 28.45 3.41 9.19
C GLY A 528 28.07 4.89 9.16
N GLY A 529 27.87 5.48 7.99
CA GLY A 529 27.65 6.92 7.81
C GLY A 529 26.28 7.43 8.29
N LEU A 530 25.23 6.63 8.18
CA LEU A 530 23.88 7.01 8.54
C LEU A 530 23.35 6.21 9.73
N ALA A 531 22.61 6.86 10.63
CA ALA A 531 21.90 6.21 11.72
C ALA A 531 20.54 5.71 11.25
N GLU A 532 20.35 4.40 11.20
CA GLU A 532 19.14 3.75 10.70
C GLU A 532 18.18 3.33 11.82
N PHE A 533 18.73 2.99 12.99
CA PHE A 533 17.96 2.59 14.16
C PHE A 533 18.57 3.18 15.43
N VAL A 534 17.70 3.60 16.35
CA VAL A 534 18.07 4.03 17.70
C VAL A 534 17.22 3.31 18.73
N GLU A 535 17.78 3.08 19.92
CA GLU A 535 17.08 2.45 21.03
C GLU A 535 17.59 2.96 22.38
N LEU A 536 16.77 2.87 23.43
CA LEU A 536 17.21 2.96 24.81
C LEU A 536 17.47 1.56 25.37
N ASP A 537 18.44 1.46 26.29
CA ASP A 537 18.73 0.20 26.95
C ASP A 537 17.50 -0.37 27.68
N ARG A 538 17.31 -1.70 27.64
CA ARG A 538 16.16 -2.37 28.26
C ARG A 538 16.07 -2.19 29.78
N GLN A 539 17.19 -1.94 30.45
CA GLN A 539 17.18 -1.65 31.88
C GLN A 539 16.57 -0.26 32.14
N THR A 540 16.74 0.65 31.20
CA THR A 540 16.19 2.00 31.26
C THR A 540 14.73 2.04 30.82
N HIS A 541 14.40 1.39 29.68
CA HIS A 541 13.07 1.40 29.10
C HIS A 541 12.71 0.03 28.50
N PRO A 542 11.49 -0.53 28.77
CA PRO A 542 11.13 -1.88 28.34
C PRO A 542 11.10 -2.06 26.81
N TYR A 543 10.72 -1.04 26.07
CA TYR A 543 10.70 -1.00 24.60
C TYR A 543 10.69 0.45 24.13
N PHE A 544 11.84 0.98 23.76
CA PHE A 544 11.99 2.28 23.13
C PHE A 544 12.88 2.10 21.91
N VAL A 545 12.23 2.02 20.74
CA VAL A 545 12.91 1.76 19.46
C VAL A 545 12.42 2.77 18.44
N ALA A 546 13.32 3.28 17.62
CA ALA A 546 12.95 4.07 16.47
C ALA A 546 13.84 3.78 15.26
N THR A 547 13.29 3.98 14.06
CA THR A 547 13.97 3.74 12.79
C THR A 547 13.74 4.88 11.82
N GLN A 548 14.77 5.20 11.00
CA GLN A 548 14.66 6.18 9.90
C GLN A 548 13.84 5.62 8.74
N ALA A 549 13.73 4.31 8.65
CA ALA A 549 12.97 3.60 7.63
C ALA A 549 11.45 3.60 7.88
N HIS A 550 10.74 3.00 6.92
CA HIS A 550 9.29 2.76 6.92
C HIS A 550 8.98 1.25 6.97
N PRO A 551 9.19 0.57 8.11
CA PRO A 551 8.96 -0.86 8.26
C PRO A 551 7.49 -1.28 8.08
N GLU A 552 6.55 -0.34 8.25
CA GLU A 552 5.13 -0.53 7.98
C GLU A 552 4.86 -0.99 6.55
N LEU A 553 5.64 -0.53 5.59
CA LEU A 553 5.49 -0.87 4.16
C LEU A 553 5.86 -2.34 3.87
N LYS A 554 6.65 -2.97 4.74
CA LYS A 554 7.06 -4.39 4.61
C LYS A 554 6.26 -5.34 5.49
N SER A 555 5.39 -4.83 6.37
CA SER A 555 4.57 -5.67 7.23
C SER A 555 3.48 -6.40 6.44
N ARG A 556 3.29 -7.68 6.76
CA ARG A 556 2.26 -8.53 6.13
C ARG A 556 1.37 -9.16 7.20
N PRO A 557 0.10 -9.42 6.93
CA PRO A 557 -0.80 -10.05 7.88
C PRO A 557 -0.27 -11.38 8.41
N THR A 558 0.34 -12.18 7.52
CA THR A 558 0.92 -13.49 7.84
C THR A 558 2.35 -13.41 8.38
N HIS A 559 3.04 -12.28 8.14
CA HIS A 559 4.42 -12.01 8.55
C HIS A 559 4.54 -10.59 9.10
N ALA A 560 4.07 -10.40 10.34
CA ALA A 560 4.17 -9.12 11.02
C ALA A 560 5.63 -8.66 11.10
N HIS A 561 5.88 -7.41 10.71
CA HIS A 561 7.22 -6.84 10.79
C HIS A 561 7.77 -6.90 12.22
N PRO A 562 9.06 -7.27 12.43
CA PRO A 562 9.65 -7.49 13.76
C PRO A 562 9.44 -6.35 14.75
N LEU A 563 9.58 -5.08 14.32
CA LEU A 563 9.40 -3.92 15.20
C LEU A 563 7.96 -3.77 15.68
N PHE A 564 6.97 -3.97 14.81
CA PHE A 564 5.55 -3.91 15.20
C PHE A 564 5.15 -5.10 16.06
N ARG A 565 5.67 -6.29 15.77
CA ARG A 565 5.49 -7.47 16.61
C ARG A 565 6.07 -7.23 18.01
N GLY A 566 7.26 -6.64 18.11
CA GLY A 566 7.92 -6.30 19.36
C GLY A 566 7.15 -5.25 20.17
N LEU A 567 6.70 -4.18 19.51
CA LEU A 567 5.89 -3.13 20.15
C LEU A 567 4.62 -3.72 20.78
N VAL A 568 3.88 -4.53 20.03
CA VAL A 568 2.63 -5.14 20.55
C VAL A 568 2.91 -6.15 21.65
N ALA A 569 4.01 -6.92 21.56
CA ALA A 569 4.43 -7.80 22.66
C ALA A 569 4.73 -7.02 23.95
N ALA A 570 5.42 -5.89 23.83
CA ALA A 570 5.70 -4.99 24.95
C ALA A 570 4.42 -4.36 25.51
N ALA A 571 3.48 -3.94 24.64
CA ALA A 571 2.16 -3.43 25.04
C ALA A 571 1.37 -4.46 25.84
N VAL A 572 1.34 -5.73 25.41
CA VAL A 572 0.70 -6.83 26.19
C VAL A 572 1.35 -7.01 27.55
N GLY A 573 2.68 -6.86 27.63
CA GLY A 573 3.41 -6.87 28.91
C GLY A 573 3.01 -5.71 29.82
N HIS A 574 2.94 -4.51 29.27
CA HIS A 574 2.56 -3.27 29.96
C HIS A 574 1.13 -3.37 30.53
N ALA A 575 0.15 -3.76 29.72
CA ALA A 575 -1.25 -3.94 30.13
C ALA A 575 -1.38 -4.95 31.28
N LYS A 576 -0.63 -6.06 31.24
CA LYS A 576 -0.63 -7.05 32.32
C LYS A 576 -0.02 -6.53 33.63
N ALA A 577 1.02 -5.70 33.54
CA ALA A 577 1.63 -5.09 34.73
C ALA A 577 0.66 -4.10 35.38
N ALA A 578 0.05 -3.21 34.60
CA ALA A 578 -0.96 -2.25 35.06
C ALA A 578 -2.16 -2.94 35.75
N SER A 579 -2.67 -4.04 35.15
CA SER A 579 -3.78 -4.81 35.72
C SER A 579 -3.41 -5.46 37.06
N LYS A 580 -2.18 -5.93 37.24
CA LYS A 580 -1.69 -6.50 38.51
C LYS A 580 -1.55 -5.45 39.60
N ASP A 581 -1.09 -4.27 39.24
CA ASP A 581 -0.91 -3.18 40.21
C ASP A 581 -2.26 -2.60 40.66
N ALA A 582 -3.22 -2.45 39.76
CA ALA A 582 -4.60 -2.09 40.10
C ALA A 582 -5.25 -3.13 41.03
N ALA A 583 -5.06 -4.43 40.76
CA ALA A 583 -5.59 -5.48 41.64
C ALA A 583 -4.96 -5.48 43.03
N LYS A 584 -3.67 -5.13 43.17
CA LYS A 584 -3.00 -4.99 44.48
C LYS A 584 -3.49 -3.77 45.27
N GLU A 585 -3.79 -2.66 44.58
CA GLU A 585 -4.35 -1.46 45.21
C GLU A 585 -5.76 -1.72 45.75
N THR A 586 -6.62 -2.37 44.94
CA THR A 586 -7.96 -2.75 45.36
C THR A 586 -7.95 -3.71 46.58
N ALA A 587 -7.02 -4.68 46.57
CA ALA A 587 -6.88 -5.59 47.72
C ALA A 587 -6.42 -4.88 49.00
N LYS A 588 -5.57 -3.85 48.90
CA LYS A 588 -5.12 -3.04 50.03
C LYS A 588 -6.22 -2.10 50.59
N GLU A 589 -7.19 -1.70 49.75
CA GLU A 589 -8.33 -0.89 50.16
C GLU A 589 -9.42 -1.73 50.86
N VAL A 590 -9.54 -3.01 50.53
CA VAL A 590 -10.49 -3.95 51.17
C VAL A 590 -10.00 -4.41 52.55
N ASP A 591 -8.67 -4.41 52.76
CA ASP A 591 -8.05 -4.77 54.05
C ASP A 591 -7.91 -3.59 55.04
N LYS A 592 -8.36 -2.38 54.66
CA LYS A 592 -8.47 -1.20 55.52
C LYS A 592 -9.94 -0.91 55.91
#